data_a71a19a22dee44a29010263c176ff982
#
_entry.id   a71a19a22dee44a29010263c176ff982
#
_cell.length_a   1.000
_cell.length_b   1.000
_cell.length_c   1.000
_cell.angle_alpha   90.00
_cell.angle_beta   90.00
_cell.angle_gamma   90.00
#
_symmetry.space_group_name_H-M   'P 1'
#
loop_
_entity.id
_entity.type
_entity.pdbx_description
1 polymer ?
#
loop_
_entity_poly.entity_id
_entity_poly.type
_entity_poly.pdbx_seq_one_letter_code
_entity_poly.pdbx_strand_id
1 'polypeptide(L)'
;MDYNQFKEATENNYKKRKARNKMEVYKVLEIKKSVYENNDREADLLRQELKKEQTFLLNLMSSPGSGKTTTLLRTIEALKDEMNIAILEADIDSDVDAHTVAKTGTKVIQLHTGGMCHLDAGMTRQGLEGIGTGETDLVVLENVGNLVCPAEFDTGASKNAMILSVPEGDDKPLKYPLMFSLVDVLLINKIDVQEYFDFDLAVLRERVNKLNPNLVVIPISAKTGEGIAEWADWLREAVKNWNQPELLS
;
A
#
# COMPACT_ATOMS: atom_id res chain seq x y z
N MET A 1 -3.59 37.14 -27.56
CA MET A 1 -3.80 36.79 -26.12
C MET A 1 -2.43 36.70 -25.53
N ASP A 2 -2.10 37.59 -24.61
CA ASP A 2 -0.78 37.65 -23.94
C ASP A 2 -0.60 36.45 -22.99
N TYR A 3 0.62 35.96 -22.85
CA TYR A 3 1.00 34.82 -21.99
C TYR A 3 0.49 34.98 -20.54
N ASN A 4 0.46 36.23 -20.02
CA ASN A 4 -0.06 36.53 -18.71
C ASN A 4 -1.59 36.38 -18.61
N GLN A 5 -2.33 36.72 -19.65
CA GLN A 5 -3.79 36.49 -19.72
C GLN A 5 -4.14 35.02 -19.82
N PHE A 6 -3.31 34.22 -20.50
CA PHE A 6 -3.49 32.77 -20.56
C PHE A 6 -3.20 32.11 -19.20
N LYS A 7 -2.19 32.57 -18.48
CA LYS A 7 -1.84 32.09 -17.13
C LYS A 7 -2.92 32.42 -16.09
N GLU A 8 -3.45 33.66 -16.10
CA GLU A 8 -4.56 34.04 -15.24
C GLU A 8 -5.87 33.29 -15.55
N ALA A 9 -6.15 33.03 -16.80
CA ALA A 9 -7.34 32.27 -17.21
C ALA A 9 -7.24 30.79 -16.80
N THR A 10 -6.05 30.19 -16.87
CA THR A 10 -5.80 28.80 -16.41
C THR A 10 -5.85 28.69 -14.88
N GLU A 11 -5.26 29.63 -14.15
CA GLU A 11 -5.37 29.66 -12.69
C GLU A 11 -6.82 29.91 -12.20
N ASN A 12 -7.58 30.75 -12.88
CA ASN A 12 -8.99 31.00 -12.52
C ASN A 12 -9.89 29.79 -12.86
N ASN A 13 -9.61 29.08 -13.94
CA ASN A 13 -10.30 27.82 -14.27
C ASN A 13 -9.96 26.70 -13.30
N TYR A 14 -8.71 26.61 -12.83
CA TYR A 14 -8.28 25.66 -11.82
C TYR A 14 -8.97 25.93 -10.48
N LYS A 15 -9.00 27.20 -10.03
CA LYS A 15 -9.71 27.62 -8.81
C LYS A 15 -11.22 27.39 -8.88
N LYS A 16 -11.86 27.61 -10.03
CA LYS A 16 -13.30 27.36 -10.24
C LYS A 16 -13.65 25.86 -10.30
N ARG A 17 -12.76 25.01 -10.82
CA ARG A 17 -12.91 23.54 -10.73
C ARG A 17 -12.80 23.04 -9.29
N LYS A 18 -11.87 23.61 -8.50
CA LYS A 18 -11.69 23.28 -7.10
C LYS A 18 -12.91 23.63 -6.24
N ALA A 19 -13.63 24.71 -6.58
CA ALA A 19 -14.82 25.17 -5.85
C ALA A 19 -16.11 24.38 -6.19
N ARG A 20 -16.12 23.55 -7.23
CA ARG A 20 -17.33 22.82 -7.70
C ARG A 20 -17.46 21.40 -7.17
N ASN A 21 -16.43 20.81 -6.55
CA ASN A 21 -16.50 19.47 -5.94
C ASN A 21 -16.75 19.56 -4.43
N LYS A 22 -18.01 19.59 -4.07
CA LYS A 22 -18.49 19.26 -2.70
C LYS A 22 -18.47 17.76 -2.51
N MET A 23 -17.31 17.21 -2.33
CA MET A 23 -16.84 16.05 -1.56
C MET A 23 -15.40 15.84 -2.03
N GLU A 24 -14.43 16.37 -1.25
CA GLU A 24 -13.05 15.97 -1.43
C GLU A 24 -12.95 14.51 -0.99
N VAL A 25 -13.01 13.60 -1.95
CA VAL A 25 -12.89 12.16 -1.73
C VAL A 25 -11.44 11.79 -1.40
N TYR A 26 -10.47 12.68 -1.67
CA TYR A 26 -9.06 12.52 -1.31
C TYR A 26 -8.41 13.85 -0.91
N LYS A 27 -7.33 13.74 -0.14
CA LYS A 27 -6.50 14.86 0.31
C LYS A 27 -5.04 14.58 -0.01
N VAL A 28 -4.34 15.59 -0.51
CA VAL A 28 -2.88 15.55 -0.74
C VAL A 28 -2.18 16.15 0.48
N LEU A 29 -1.22 15.42 1.04
CA LEU A 29 -0.35 15.89 2.12
C LEU A 29 1.11 15.86 1.68
N GLU A 30 1.84 16.95 1.97
CA GLU A 30 3.30 16.97 1.88
C GLU A 30 3.87 16.57 3.24
N ILE A 31 4.61 15.46 3.30
CA ILE A 31 5.20 14.93 4.52
C ILE A 31 6.67 15.31 4.65
N LYS A 32 7.09 15.56 5.88
CA LYS A 32 8.48 15.88 6.21
C LYS A 32 9.25 14.61 6.54
N LYS A 33 10.53 14.57 6.14
CA LYS A 33 11.44 13.48 6.45
C LYS A 33 11.63 13.36 7.97
N SER A 34 11.46 12.15 8.51
CA SER A 34 11.82 11.85 9.89
C SER A 34 13.32 11.53 10.01
N VAL A 35 13.88 11.68 11.21
CA VAL A 35 15.29 11.40 11.47
C VAL A 35 15.47 9.90 11.75
N TYR A 36 16.41 9.27 11.08
CA TYR A 36 16.69 7.81 11.09
C TYR A 36 16.77 7.18 12.48
N GLU A 37 17.35 7.90 13.43
CA GLU A 37 17.72 7.38 14.75
C GLU A 37 16.53 7.04 15.67
N ASN A 38 15.30 7.44 15.29
CA ASN A 38 14.11 7.21 16.09
C ASN A 38 13.01 6.41 15.35
N ASN A 39 13.24 6.01 14.09
CA ASN A 39 12.20 5.42 13.28
C ASN A 39 11.60 4.15 13.90
N ASP A 40 12.42 3.21 14.36
CA ASP A 40 11.94 1.95 14.93
C ASP A 40 11.11 2.18 16.20
N ARG A 41 11.52 3.15 17.02
CA ARG A 41 10.75 3.53 18.21
C ARG A 41 9.42 4.19 17.84
N GLU A 42 9.42 5.05 16.84
CA GLU A 42 8.20 5.68 16.33
C GLU A 42 7.27 4.64 15.70
N ALA A 43 7.81 3.66 14.99
CA ALA A 43 7.07 2.55 14.41
C ALA A 43 6.37 1.71 15.50
N ASP A 44 7.07 1.39 16.58
CA ASP A 44 6.50 0.64 17.70
C ASP A 44 5.40 1.42 18.42
N LEU A 45 5.60 2.73 18.64
CA LEU A 45 4.58 3.58 19.24
C LEU A 45 3.34 3.67 18.34
N LEU A 46 3.54 3.84 17.04
CA LEU A 46 2.44 3.88 16.07
C LEU A 46 1.64 2.56 16.07
N ARG A 47 2.34 1.41 16.10
CA ARG A 47 1.70 0.09 16.18
C ARG A 47 0.84 -0.06 17.44
N GLN A 48 1.34 0.43 18.59
CA GLN A 48 0.58 0.40 19.84
C GLN A 48 -0.67 1.29 19.80
N GLU A 49 -0.60 2.46 19.17
CA GLU A 49 -1.73 3.36 18.97
C GLU A 49 -2.79 2.71 18.07
N LEU A 50 -2.38 2.21 16.92
CA LEU A 50 -3.26 1.52 15.97
C LEU A 50 -3.92 0.27 16.60
N LYS A 51 -3.20 -0.44 17.46
CA LYS A 51 -3.76 -1.58 18.22
C LYS A 51 -4.86 -1.15 19.18
N LYS A 52 -4.70 -0.02 19.88
CA LYS A 52 -5.71 0.53 20.78
C LYS A 52 -6.96 1.01 20.02
N GLU A 53 -6.76 1.55 18.83
CA GLU A 53 -7.82 2.04 17.95
C GLU A 53 -8.47 0.92 17.13
N GLN A 54 -7.95 -0.30 17.22
CA GLN A 54 -8.39 -1.47 16.45
C GLN A 54 -8.31 -1.27 14.93
N THR A 55 -7.40 -0.41 14.48
CA THR A 55 -7.11 -0.15 13.08
C THR A 55 -5.94 -1.01 12.61
N PHE A 56 -6.16 -1.84 11.60
CA PHE A 56 -5.12 -2.65 10.99
C PHE A 56 -4.45 -1.86 9.86
N LEU A 57 -3.14 -1.69 9.93
CA LEU A 57 -2.34 -1.04 8.90
C LEU A 57 -1.56 -2.08 8.10
N LEU A 58 -1.85 -2.19 6.80
CA LEU A 58 -1.09 -3.00 5.86
C LEU A 58 -0.13 -2.13 5.07
N ASN A 59 1.17 -2.42 5.10
CA ASN A 59 2.15 -1.83 4.19
C ASN A 59 2.24 -2.68 2.92
N LEU A 60 1.83 -2.13 1.78
CA LEU A 60 1.82 -2.80 0.48
C LEU A 60 2.97 -2.31 -0.39
N MET A 61 3.94 -3.18 -0.62
CA MET A 61 5.19 -2.90 -1.34
C MET A 61 5.24 -3.63 -2.68
N SER A 62 5.95 -3.07 -3.64
CA SER A 62 6.22 -3.73 -4.92
C SER A 62 7.19 -2.94 -5.79
N SER A 63 7.59 -3.51 -6.92
CA SER A 63 8.17 -2.74 -8.03
C SER A 63 7.11 -1.90 -8.77
N PRO A 64 7.54 -0.87 -9.52
CA PRO A 64 6.66 -0.18 -10.46
C PRO A 64 6.08 -1.15 -11.49
N GLY A 65 4.78 -0.98 -11.83
CA GLY A 65 4.12 -1.78 -12.85
C GLY A 65 3.75 -3.21 -12.43
N SER A 66 3.94 -3.64 -11.17
CA SER A 66 3.52 -4.95 -10.65
C SER A 66 2.00 -5.14 -10.57
N GLY A 67 1.22 -4.04 -10.59
CA GLY A 67 -0.23 -4.03 -10.52
C GLY A 67 -0.81 -3.67 -9.15
N LYS A 68 -0.10 -2.84 -8.35
CA LYS A 68 -0.57 -2.37 -7.03
C LYS A 68 -1.98 -1.80 -7.09
N THR A 69 -2.19 -0.75 -7.87
CA THR A 69 -3.47 -0.05 -7.99
C THR A 69 -4.61 -0.99 -8.39
N THR A 70 -4.38 -1.90 -9.37
CA THR A 70 -5.40 -2.87 -9.77
C THR A 70 -5.71 -3.85 -8.65
N THR A 71 -4.69 -4.30 -7.90
CA THR A 71 -4.86 -5.19 -6.74
C THR A 71 -5.63 -4.47 -5.63
N LEU A 72 -5.32 -3.21 -5.35
CA LEU A 72 -6.07 -2.38 -4.39
C LEU A 72 -7.55 -2.26 -4.76
N LEU A 73 -7.86 -1.98 -6.02
CA LEU A 73 -9.26 -1.89 -6.49
C LEU A 73 -10.00 -3.20 -6.25
N ARG A 74 -9.38 -4.36 -6.54
CA ARG A 74 -9.97 -5.67 -6.26
C ARG A 74 -10.11 -5.95 -4.76
N THR A 75 -9.15 -5.51 -3.96
CA THR A 75 -9.20 -5.63 -2.50
C THR A 75 -10.38 -4.83 -1.93
N ILE A 76 -10.53 -3.58 -2.37
CA ILE A 76 -11.65 -2.72 -1.97
C ILE A 76 -12.99 -3.36 -2.39
N GLU A 77 -13.11 -3.80 -3.64
CA GLU A 77 -14.31 -4.46 -4.15
C GLU A 77 -14.72 -5.68 -3.30
N ALA A 78 -13.74 -6.47 -2.87
CA ALA A 78 -13.96 -7.69 -2.10
C ALA A 78 -14.33 -7.46 -0.61
N LEU A 79 -13.94 -6.31 -0.02
CA LEU A 79 -14.01 -6.09 1.43
C LEU A 79 -14.84 -4.88 1.87
N LYS A 80 -15.19 -3.94 0.97
CA LYS A 80 -15.86 -2.66 1.31
C LYS A 80 -17.22 -2.79 2.00
N ASP A 81 -17.90 -3.90 1.80
CA ASP A 81 -19.20 -4.15 2.43
C ASP A 81 -19.07 -4.76 3.84
N GLU A 82 -17.85 -5.13 4.24
CA GLU A 82 -17.54 -5.78 5.52
C GLU A 82 -16.64 -4.92 6.42
N MET A 83 -15.84 -4.03 5.83
CA MET A 83 -14.83 -3.23 6.54
C MET A 83 -14.81 -1.79 6.06
N ASN A 84 -14.60 -0.86 6.98
CA ASN A 84 -14.28 0.53 6.66
C ASN A 84 -12.81 0.62 6.21
N ILE A 85 -12.60 0.82 4.91
CA ILE A 85 -11.28 0.82 4.30
C ILE A 85 -10.84 2.26 4.00
N ALA A 86 -9.58 2.57 4.26
CA ALA A 86 -8.94 3.78 3.78
C ALA A 86 -7.57 3.46 3.14
N ILE A 87 -7.14 4.31 2.23
CA ILE A 87 -5.88 4.16 1.50
C ILE A 87 -4.98 5.35 1.78
N LEU A 88 -3.73 5.07 2.13
CA LEU A 88 -2.62 6.00 2.07
C LEU A 88 -1.81 5.65 0.82
N GLU A 89 -1.78 6.51 -0.16
CA GLU A 89 -1.05 6.28 -1.39
C GLU A 89 0.19 7.17 -1.41
N ALA A 90 1.37 6.53 -1.52
CA ALA A 90 2.65 7.22 -1.56
C ALA A 90 3.21 7.23 -2.97
N ASP A 91 3.38 8.41 -3.52
CA ASP A 91 4.08 8.62 -4.78
C ASP A 91 5.04 9.80 -4.68
N ILE A 92 5.99 9.84 -5.61
CA ILE A 92 7.00 10.91 -5.65
C ILE A 92 6.35 12.25 -6.00
N ASP A 93 5.43 12.27 -7.00
CA ASP A 93 4.80 13.50 -7.49
C ASP A 93 3.48 13.27 -8.28
N SER A 94 2.93 12.05 -8.30
CA SER A 94 1.71 11.71 -9.05
C SER A 94 0.52 11.53 -8.11
N ASP A 95 -0.69 11.89 -8.57
CA ASP A 95 -1.96 11.67 -7.89
C ASP A 95 -2.95 10.82 -8.72
N VAL A 96 -2.47 10.21 -9.82
CA VAL A 96 -3.30 9.46 -10.77
C VAL A 96 -3.92 8.23 -10.13
N ASP A 97 -3.16 7.50 -9.32
CA ASP A 97 -3.61 6.28 -8.66
C ASP A 97 -4.58 6.61 -7.52
N ALA A 98 -4.31 7.66 -6.73
CA ALA A 98 -5.23 8.16 -5.72
C ALA A 98 -6.60 8.56 -6.31
N HIS A 99 -6.59 9.26 -7.44
CA HIS A 99 -7.82 9.59 -8.16
C HIS A 99 -8.59 8.36 -8.64
N THR A 100 -7.88 7.33 -9.05
CA THR A 100 -8.50 6.09 -9.52
C THR A 100 -9.15 5.31 -8.38
N VAL A 101 -8.47 5.19 -7.25
CA VAL A 101 -9.02 4.56 -6.04
C VAL A 101 -10.18 5.36 -5.46
N ALA A 102 -10.09 6.70 -5.42
CA ALA A 102 -11.13 7.57 -4.90
C ALA A 102 -12.49 7.43 -5.64
N LYS A 103 -12.50 7.00 -6.90
CA LYS A 103 -13.75 6.70 -7.65
C LYS A 103 -14.56 5.55 -7.06
N THR A 104 -13.97 4.69 -6.25
CA THR A 104 -14.68 3.63 -5.53
C THR A 104 -15.52 4.15 -4.36
N GLY A 105 -15.32 5.40 -3.95
CA GLY A 105 -15.90 6.00 -2.73
C GLY A 105 -15.05 5.76 -1.48
N THR A 106 -13.95 5.02 -1.59
CA THR A 106 -13.01 4.78 -0.49
C THR A 106 -12.25 6.05 -0.15
N LYS A 107 -12.02 6.29 1.14
CA LYS A 107 -11.22 7.42 1.62
C LYS A 107 -9.76 7.23 1.21
N VAL A 108 -9.20 8.21 0.52
CA VAL A 108 -7.81 8.17 0.03
C VAL A 108 -7.07 9.43 0.46
N ILE A 109 -5.86 9.27 0.95
CA ILE A 109 -4.92 10.35 1.21
C ILE A 109 -3.67 10.11 0.35
N GLN A 110 -3.34 11.08 -0.49
CA GLN A 110 -2.09 11.10 -1.25
C GLN A 110 -0.97 11.69 -0.39
N LEU A 111 0.13 10.94 -0.28
CA LEU A 111 1.36 11.37 0.38
C LEU A 111 2.42 11.70 -0.65
N HIS A 112 2.78 12.97 -0.80
CA HIS A 112 3.91 13.39 -1.61
C HIS A 112 5.20 13.24 -0.82
N THR A 113 6.06 12.30 -1.23
CA THR A 113 7.30 12.00 -0.50
C THR A 113 8.42 13.02 -0.73
N GLY A 114 8.22 13.98 -1.66
CA GLY A 114 9.21 15.00 -1.96
C GLY A 114 10.52 14.44 -2.54
N GLY A 115 10.40 13.35 -3.31
CA GLY A 115 11.54 12.69 -3.96
C GLY A 115 12.13 11.52 -3.17
N MET A 116 11.55 11.16 -2.01
CA MET A 116 11.97 9.98 -1.27
C MET A 116 11.36 8.71 -1.87
N CYS A 117 12.16 7.63 -1.88
CA CYS A 117 11.80 6.34 -2.47
C CYS A 117 11.19 5.35 -1.47
N HIS A 118 10.78 5.81 -0.28
CA HIS A 118 10.18 5.03 0.80
C HIS A 118 9.35 5.92 1.72
N LEU A 119 8.57 5.29 2.59
CA LEU A 119 7.95 5.91 3.75
C LEU A 119 8.58 5.37 5.04
N ASP A 120 8.63 6.20 6.07
CA ASP A 120 8.97 5.83 7.44
C ASP A 120 7.74 5.95 8.37
N ALA A 121 7.91 5.63 9.65
CA ALA A 121 6.82 5.66 10.64
C ALA A 121 6.27 7.08 10.86
N GLY A 122 7.14 8.10 10.85
CA GLY A 122 6.72 9.49 11.02
C GLY A 122 5.88 10.01 9.85
N MET A 123 6.25 9.63 8.63
CA MET A 123 5.50 9.93 7.41
C MET A 123 4.15 9.20 7.40
N THR A 124 4.15 7.93 7.79
CA THR A 124 2.94 7.11 7.91
C THR A 124 1.97 7.71 8.92
N ARG A 125 2.46 8.14 10.11
CA ARG A 125 1.67 8.82 11.13
C ARG A 125 0.98 10.06 10.59
N GLN A 126 1.71 10.92 9.88
CA GLN A 126 1.14 12.13 9.28
C GLN A 126 0.00 11.81 8.30
N GLY A 127 0.12 10.72 7.54
CA GLY A 127 -0.94 10.22 6.66
C GLY A 127 -2.17 9.75 7.43
N LEU A 128 -1.97 8.98 8.49
CA LEU A 128 -3.02 8.44 9.33
C LEU A 128 -3.80 9.53 10.08
N GLU A 129 -3.14 10.59 10.54
CA GLU A 129 -3.81 11.78 11.11
C GLU A 129 -4.79 12.42 10.11
N GLY A 130 -4.46 12.40 8.82
CA GLY A 130 -5.36 12.87 7.75
C GLY A 130 -6.55 11.95 7.49
N ILE A 131 -6.42 10.65 7.78
CA ILE A 131 -7.50 9.66 7.67
C ILE A 131 -8.45 9.78 8.87
N GLY A 132 -7.95 9.85 10.08
CA GLY A 132 -8.74 9.64 11.29
C GLY A 132 -9.08 8.15 11.47
N THR A 133 -8.27 7.47 12.25
CA THR A 133 -8.21 5.99 12.32
C THR A 133 -9.35 5.35 13.11
N GLY A 134 -9.92 6.04 14.10
CA GLY A 134 -10.89 5.46 15.05
C GLY A 134 -12.20 4.90 14.46
N GLU A 135 -12.47 5.10 13.18
CA GLU A 135 -13.62 4.53 12.47
C GLU A 135 -13.19 3.70 11.24
N THR A 136 -11.90 3.34 11.16
CA THR A 136 -11.31 2.64 10.01
C THR A 136 -10.76 1.29 10.45
N ASP A 137 -11.30 0.21 9.90
CA ASP A 137 -10.87 -1.16 10.23
C ASP A 137 -9.55 -1.53 9.56
N LEU A 138 -9.39 -1.13 8.29
CA LEU A 138 -8.24 -1.44 7.45
C LEU A 138 -7.70 -0.18 6.77
N VAL A 139 -6.47 0.16 7.03
CA VAL A 139 -5.70 1.12 6.22
C VAL A 139 -4.69 0.36 5.37
N VAL A 140 -4.71 0.57 4.06
CA VAL A 140 -3.64 0.09 3.18
C VAL A 140 -2.74 1.26 2.83
N LEU A 141 -1.48 1.15 3.24
CA LEU A 141 -0.39 2.04 2.84
C LEU A 141 0.21 1.49 1.55
N GLU A 142 -0.14 2.07 0.41
CA GLU A 142 0.54 1.81 -0.86
C GLU A 142 1.89 2.53 -0.84
N ASN A 143 2.97 1.77 -0.64
CA ASN A 143 4.32 2.33 -0.57
C ASN A 143 4.85 2.64 -1.97
N VAL A 144 5.86 3.51 -2.03
CA VAL A 144 6.55 3.86 -3.29
C VAL A 144 7.04 2.60 -4.00
N GLY A 145 6.89 2.56 -5.33
CA GLY A 145 7.31 1.44 -6.16
C GLY A 145 8.83 1.22 -6.15
N ASN A 146 9.32 0.44 -5.17
CA ASN A 146 10.75 0.15 -4.96
C ASN A 146 10.89 -1.14 -4.14
N LEU A 147 11.92 -1.95 -4.42
CA LEU A 147 12.20 -3.20 -3.70
C LEU A 147 13.40 -3.11 -2.72
N VAL A 148 14.05 -1.97 -2.61
CA VAL A 148 15.22 -1.76 -1.74
C VAL A 148 14.83 -0.89 -0.55
N CYS A 149 14.62 0.40 -0.78
CA CYS A 149 14.39 1.37 0.28
C CYS A 149 13.21 1.03 1.21
N PRO A 150 12.00 0.61 0.72
CA PRO A 150 10.89 0.26 1.59
C PRO A 150 11.16 -0.94 2.51
N ALA A 151 12.16 -1.77 2.20
CA ALA A 151 12.56 -2.87 3.06
C ALA A 151 13.46 -2.44 4.22
N GLU A 152 14.06 -1.25 4.15
CA GLU A 152 14.99 -0.74 5.18
C GLU A 152 14.30 0.13 6.23
N PHE A 153 13.05 0.53 5.98
CA PHE A 153 12.32 1.47 6.84
C PHE A 153 11.02 0.85 7.38
N ASP A 154 10.94 0.74 8.69
CA ASP A 154 9.70 0.34 9.35
C ASP A 154 8.68 1.49 9.28
N THR A 155 7.52 1.20 8.70
CA THR A 155 6.40 2.15 8.56
C THR A 155 5.46 2.17 9.77
N GLY A 156 5.67 1.30 10.76
CA GLY A 156 4.73 1.07 11.86
C GLY A 156 3.52 0.22 11.46
N ALA A 157 3.56 -0.43 10.31
CA ALA A 157 2.47 -1.30 9.85
C ALA A 157 2.29 -2.53 10.74
N SER A 158 1.04 -3.02 10.82
CA SER A 158 0.67 -4.25 11.51
C SER A 158 1.22 -5.48 10.78
N LYS A 159 1.21 -5.43 9.44
CA LYS A 159 1.70 -6.47 8.53
C LYS A 159 2.26 -5.85 7.25
N ASN A 160 3.18 -6.57 6.61
CA ASN A 160 3.79 -6.22 5.35
C ASN A 160 3.33 -7.18 4.25
N ALA A 161 2.85 -6.64 3.14
CA ALA A 161 2.53 -7.38 1.93
C ALA A 161 3.42 -6.93 0.77
N MET A 162 3.77 -7.85 -0.12
CA MET A 162 4.49 -7.54 -1.33
C MET A 162 3.75 -8.09 -2.56
N ILE A 163 3.76 -7.33 -3.64
CA ILE A 163 3.32 -7.82 -4.96
C ILE A 163 4.54 -8.02 -5.84
N LEU A 164 4.69 -9.23 -6.36
CA LEU A 164 5.61 -9.58 -7.43
C LEU A 164 4.78 -10.02 -8.64
N SER A 165 5.01 -9.45 -9.81
CA SER A 165 4.31 -9.90 -11.02
C SER A 165 5.13 -10.93 -11.79
N VAL A 166 4.44 -11.87 -12.44
CA VAL A 166 5.06 -12.91 -13.28
C VAL A 166 6.11 -12.36 -14.26
N PRO A 167 5.86 -11.22 -15.00
CA PRO A 167 6.87 -10.67 -15.91
C PRO A 167 8.17 -10.20 -15.25
N GLU A 168 8.19 -10.03 -13.93
CA GLU A 168 9.41 -9.59 -13.23
C GLU A 168 10.41 -10.74 -13.00
N GLY A 169 9.98 -11.99 -13.10
CA GLY A 169 10.80 -13.19 -12.95
C GLY A 169 10.84 -13.74 -11.53
N ASP A 170 11.04 -15.06 -11.43
CA ASP A 170 11.11 -15.81 -10.18
C ASP A 170 12.46 -15.68 -9.43
N ASP A 171 13.42 -14.98 -10.04
CA ASP A 171 14.75 -14.74 -9.47
C ASP A 171 14.84 -13.51 -8.54
N LYS A 172 13.75 -12.76 -8.40
CA LYS A 172 13.71 -11.56 -7.53
C LYS A 172 14.10 -11.82 -6.08
N PRO A 173 13.76 -12.95 -5.44
CA PRO A 173 14.23 -13.25 -4.08
C PRO A 173 15.76 -13.32 -3.96
N LEU A 174 16.45 -13.70 -5.02
CA LEU A 174 17.93 -13.73 -5.05
C LEU A 174 18.54 -12.33 -5.17
N LYS A 175 17.82 -11.39 -5.79
CA LYS A 175 18.27 -10.01 -6.01
C LYS A 175 17.92 -9.07 -4.84
N TYR A 176 16.80 -9.33 -4.17
CA TYR A 176 16.24 -8.47 -3.11
C TYR A 176 15.90 -9.28 -1.85
N PRO A 177 16.85 -10.04 -1.27
CA PRO A 177 16.56 -11.00 -0.19
C PRO A 177 15.94 -10.34 1.04
N LEU A 178 16.35 -9.10 1.37
CA LEU A 178 15.81 -8.37 2.52
C LEU A 178 14.30 -8.17 2.41
N MET A 179 13.80 -7.74 1.26
CA MET A 179 12.37 -7.52 1.02
C MET A 179 11.57 -8.79 1.31
N PHE A 180 12.00 -9.94 0.77
CA PHE A 180 11.29 -11.22 0.95
C PHE A 180 11.42 -11.80 2.35
N SER A 181 12.42 -11.38 3.14
CA SER A 181 12.57 -11.81 4.54
C SER A 181 11.65 -11.06 5.51
N LEU A 182 11.13 -9.89 5.12
CA LEU A 182 10.37 -8.99 6.00
C LEU A 182 8.86 -9.04 5.77
N VAL A 183 8.41 -9.55 4.63
CA VAL A 183 6.98 -9.56 4.30
C VAL A 183 6.26 -10.77 4.88
N ASP A 184 5.00 -10.58 5.30
CA ASP A 184 4.13 -11.62 5.84
C ASP A 184 3.40 -12.37 4.73
N VAL A 185 3.09 -11.69 3.62
CA VAL A 185 2.41 -12.25 2.45
C VAL A 185 3.01 -11.73 1.15
N LEU A 186 3.16 -12.63 0.19
CA LEU A 186 3.62 -12.37 -1.16
C LEU A 186 2.51 -12.70 -2.16
N LEU A 187 2.01 -11.69 -2.86
CA LEU A 187 1.08 -11.85 -3.95
C LEU A 187 1.85 -12.01 -5.27
N ILE A 188 1.68 -13.16 -5.95
CA ILE A 188 2.22 -13.35 -7.29
C ILE A 188 1.16 -12.93 -8.29
N ASN A 189 1.28 -11.70 -8.79
CA ASN A 189 0.27 -11.12 -9.68
C ASN A 189 0.54 -11.42 -11.16
N LYS A 190 -0.50 -11.26 -11.98
CA LYS A 190 -0.50 -11.49 -13.42
C LYS A 190 -0.29 -12.96 -13.81
N ILE A 191 -0.83 -13.90 -13.02
CA ILE A 191 -0.77 -15.33 -13.36
C ILE A 191 -1.53 -15.66 -14.65
N ASP A 192 -2.46 -14.79 -15.07
CA ASP A 192 -3.20 -14.88 -16.35
C ASP A 192 -2.31 -14.79 -17.60
N VAL A 193 -1.06 -14.39 -17.45
CA VAL A 193 -0.08 -14.32 -18.54
C VAL A 193 1.13 -15.22 -18.31
N GLN A 194 1.09 -16.12 -17.32
CA GLN A 194 2.25 -16.96 -16.94
C GLN A 194 2.77 -17.81 -18.09
N GLU A 195 1.91 -18.28 -18.99
CA GLU A 195 2.30 -19.10 -20.16
C GLU A 195 3.25 -18.38 -21.15
N TYR A 196 3.33 -17.03 -21.07
CA TYR A 196 4.19 -16.22 -21.95
C TYR A 196 5.54 -15.87 -21.32
N PHE A 197 5.80 -16.30 -20.08
CA PHE A 197 7.00 -15.95 -19.32
C PHE A 197 7.67 -17.19 -18.74
N ASP A 198 9.00 -17.15 -18.68
CA ASP A 198 9.79 -18.14 -17.96
C ASP A 198 9.71 -17.86 -16.46
N PHE A 199 8.64 -18.34 -15.83
CA PHE A 199 8.35 -18.15 -14.41
C PHE A 199 7.88 -19.45 -13.78
N ASP A 200 8.67 -19.96 -12.82
CA ASP A 200 8.36 -21.17 -12.07
C ASP A 200 7.96 -20.83 -10.63
N LEU A 201 6.68 -20.99 -10.32
CA LEU A 201 6.14 -20.74 -8.99
C LEU A 201 6.71 -21.69 -7.93
N ALA A 202 7.04 -22.94 -8.27
CA ALA A 202 7.62 -23.90 -7.33
C ALA A 202 9.06 -23.49 -6.96
N VAL A 203 9.84 -23.06 -7.95
CA VAL A 203 11.20 -22.53 -7.74
C VAL A 203 11.14 -21.24 -6.91
N LEU A 204 10.20 -20.34 -7.20
CA LEU A 204 10.01 -19.14 -6.38
C LEU A 204 9.70 -19.49 -4.91
N ARG A 205 8.75 -20.42 -4.68
CA ARG A 205 8.39 -20.87 -3.32
C ARG A 205 9.59 -21.46 -2.58
N GLU A 206 10.43 -22.25 -3.23
CA GLU A 206 11.65 -22.78 -2.63
C GLU A 206 12.62 -21.67 -2.23
N ARG A 207 12.80 -20.65 -3.09
CA ARG A 207 13.70 -19.52 -2.83
C ARG A 207 13.21 -18.68 -1.65
N VAL A 208 11.92 -18.31 -1.63
CA VAL A 208 11.36 -17.50 -0.55
C VAL A 208 11.29 -18.25 0.78
N ASN A 209 11.02 -19.56 0.76
CA ASN A 209 10.99 -20.38 1.97
C ASN A 209 12.36 -20.44 2.67
N LYS A 210 13.46 -20.32 1.93
CA LYS A 210 14.82 -20.25 2.51
C LYS A 210 15.06 -18.92 3.22
N LEU A 211 14.39 -17.84 2.81
CA LEU A 211 14.51 -16.49 3.39
C LEU A 211 13.52 -16.28 4.54
N ASN A 212 12.29 -16.74 4.36
CA ASN A 212 11.20 -16.59 5.30
C ASN A 212 10.26 -17.80 5.23
N PRO A 213 10.44 -18.80 6.10
CA PRO A 213 9.62 -20.02 6.11
C PRO A 213 8.14 -19.78 6.42
N ASN A 214 7.81 -18.63 7.03
CA ASN A 214 6.44 -18.28 7.41
C ASN A 214 5.73 -17.42 6.35
N LEU A 215 6.40 -17.11 5.24
CA LEU A 215 5.84 -16.27 4.18
C LEU A 215 4.68 -16.99 3.47
N VAL A 216 3.50 -16.39 3.52
CA VAL A 216 2.34 -16.86 2.76
C VAL A 216 2.47 -16.40 1.31
N VAL A 217 2.33 -17.33 0.34
CA VAL A 217 2.44 -17.02 -1.10
C VAL A 217 1.11 -17.30 -1.77
N ILE A 218 0.47 -16.25 -2.29
CA ILE A 218 -0.85 -16.29 -2.93
C ILE A 218 -0.72 -15.88 -4.40
N PRO A 219 -0.91 -16.79 -5.36
CA PRO A 219 -0.99 -16.45 -6.77
C PRO A 219 -2.31 -15.73 -7.08
N ILE A 220 -2.24 -14.60 -7.79
CA ILE A 220 -3.41 -13.81 -8.16
C ILE A 220 -3.35 -13.32 -9.61
N SER A 221 -4.50 -13.04 -10.17
CA SER A 221 -4.64 -12.12 -11.30
C SER A 221 -5.60 -10.99 -10.91
N ALA A 222 -5.06 -9.82 -10.62
CA ALA A 222 -5.88 -8.65 -10.36
C ALA A 222 -6.76 -8.27 -11.56
N LYS A 223 -6.36 -8.66 -12.78
CA LYS A 223 -7.12 -8.43 -14.02
C LYS A 223 -8.36 -9.32 -14.07
N THR A 224 -8.22 -10.64 -13.85
CA THR A 224 -9.32 -11.61 -13.98
C THR A 224 -10.12 -11.80 -12.68
N GLY A 225 -9.51 -11.50 -11.53
CA GLY A 225 -10.07 -11.74 -10.21
C GLY A 225 -9.65 -13.08 -9.60
N GLU A 226 -8.88 -13.90 -10.31
CA GLU A 226 -8.37 -15.18 -9.81
C GLU A 226 -7.47 -14.96 -8.58
N GLY A 227 -7.65 -15.79 -7.53
CA GLY A 227 -6.90 -15.70 -6.27
C GLY A 227 -7.28 -14.52 -5.36
N ILE A 228 -8.14 -13.59 -5.79
CA ILE A 228 -8.52 -12.43 -4.96
C ILE A 228 -9.34 -12.84 -3.73
N ALA A 229 -10.13 -13.89 -3.82
CA ALA A 229 -10.86 -14.41 -2.66
C ALA A 229 -9.91 -14.91 -1.55
N GLU A 230 -8.87 -15.68 -1.90
CA GLU A 230 -7.85 -16.16 -0.96
C GLU A 230 -7.09 -14.99 -0.32
N TRP A 231 -6.73 -13.97 -1.12
CA TRP A 231 -6.14 -12.74 -0.62
C TRP A 231 -7.06 -11.99 0.36
N ALA A 232 -8.34 -11.86 0.03
CA ALA A 232 -9.31 -11.22 0.90
C ALA A 232 -9.53 -12.01 2.21
N ASP A 233 -9.55 -13.35 2.16
CA ASP A 233 -9.63 -14.21 3.34
C ASP A 233 -8.42 -14.05 4.25
N TRP A 234 -7.22 -13.95 3.68
CA TRP A 234 -5.99 -13.67 4.44
C TRP A 234 -6.08 -12.32 5.17
N LEU A 235 -6.60 -11.28 4.49
CA LEU A 235 -6.80 -9.96 5.10
C LEU A 235 -7.84 -9.98 6.23
N ARG A 236 -8.98 -10.67 6.03
CA ARG A 236 -10.01 -10.84 7.08
C ARG A 236 -9.42 -11.46 8.34
N GLU A 237 -8.66 -12.52 8.17
CA GLU A 237 -8.01 -13.21 9.27
C GLU A 237 -6.95 -12.31 9.95
N ALA A 238 -6.15 -11.57 9.18
CA ALA A 238 -5.14 -10.66 9.71
C ALA A 238 -5.77 -9.53 10.53
N VAL A 239 -6.82 -8.88 10.02
CA VAL A 239 -7.57 -7.83 10.75
C VAL A 239 -8.24 -8.40 12.00
N LYS A 240 -8.88 -9.56 11.90
CA LYS A 240 -9.49 -10.23 13.04
C LYS A 240 -8.48 -10.55 14.14
N ASN A 241 -7.32 -11.10 13.78
CA ASN A 241 -6.26 -11.45 14.73
C ASN A 241 -5.64 -10.19 15.35
N TRP A 242 -5.51 -9.12 14.58
CA TRP A 242 -5.06 -7.83 15.09
C TRP A 242 -6.01 -7.29 16.16
N ASN A 243 -7.31 -7.41 15.99
CA ASN A 243 -8.32 -6.89 16.90
C ASN A 243 -8.56 -7.77 18.14
N GLN A 244 -7.96 -8.97 18.21
CA GLN A 244 -8.05 -9.79 19.42
C GLN A 244 -7.25 -9.14 20.57
N PRO A 245 -7.78 -9.19 21.82
CA PRO A 245 -7.02 -8.75 22.96
C PRO A 245 -5.76 -9.62 23.11
N GLU A 246 -4.64 -9.00 23.47
CA GLU A 246 -3.45 -9.76 23.86
C GLU A 246 -3.82 -10.66 25.04
N LEU A 247 -3.70 -11.97 24.87
CA LEU A 247 -3.80 -12.90 25.99
C LEU A 247 -2.61 -12.59 26.92
N LEU A 248 -2.91 -11.97 28.05
CA LEU A 248 -1.94 -11.77 29.12
C LEU A 248 -1.38 -13.14 29.51
N SER A 249 -0.19 -13.45 29.00
CA SER A 249 0.60 -14.65 29.34
C SER A 249 1.41 -14.43 30.59
#